data_7001cd406d7cd5776810a461a3424cce
#
_entry.id   7001cd406d7cd5776810a461a3424cce
#
_cell.length_a   1.000
_cell.length_b   1.000
_cell.length_c   1.000
_cell.angle_alpha   90.00
_cell.angle_beta   90.00
_cell.angle_gamma   90.00
#
_symmetry.space_group_name_H-M   'P 1'
#
loop_
_entity.id
_entity.type
_entity.pdbx_description
1 polymer ?
#
loop_
_entity_poly.entity_id
_entity_poly.type
_entity_poly.pdbx_seq_one_letter_code
_entity_poly.pdbx_strand_id
1 'polypeptide(L)'
;NEGKLRSYLIEITANILRHKDKTGGYLIDKILDAAGQKGTGKWSVINAMELGMPLGLIATAVFERSLSAQKDLRRLASKQFQCQHTQPIYNKAELVKNIFSALYASKLVSYAQGFAVLQRASDAFDWHLDLASIARMWRGGCIIRSVFLNDIAAAFEAPDKPKHLLLAPYFREEIKTLLSGWKSL
;
A
#
# COMPACT_ATOMS: atom_id res chain seq x y z
N ASN A 1 -3.33 12.09 8.72
CA ASN A 1 -3.03 12.41 7.33
C ASN A 1 -2.10 13.63 7.21
N GLU A 2 -0.99 13.59 7.94
CA GLU A 2 0.03 14.64 7.96
C GLU A 2 1.40 14.07 7.61
N GLY A 3 2.37 14.93 7.26
CA GLY A 3 3.73 14.52 6.94
C GLY A 3 3.83 13.52 5.79
N LYS A 4 4.71 12.55 5.92
CA LYS A 4 5.10 11.59 4.87
C LYS A 4 3.97 10.62 4.44
N LEU A 5 2.99 10.36 5.31
CA LEU A 5 1.83 9.52 4.99
C LEU A 5 0.69 10.28 4.31
N ARG A 6 0.79 11.60 4.13
CA ARG A 6 -0.26 12.40 3.52
C ARG A 6 -0.62 11.88 2.13
N SER A 7 -1.82 11.35 2.03
CA SER A 7 -2.35 10.76 0.80
C SER A 7 -3.87 10.69 0.88
N TYR A 8 -4.53 10.60 -0.27
CA TYR A 8 -5.99 10.51 -0.33
C TYR A 8 -6.54 9.32 0.46
N LEU A 9 -5.96 8.14 0.29
CA LEU A 9 -6.45 6.94 0.99
C LEU A 9 -6.28 7.03 2.52
N ILE A 10 -5.17 7.58 3.01
CA ILE A 10 -4.99 7.80 4.45
C ILE A 10 -6.00 8.82 4.99
N GLU A 11 -6.27 9.88 4.23
CA GLU A 11 -7.27 10.90 4.60
C GLU A 11 -8.66 10.30 4.76
N ILE A 12 -9.15 9.61 3.73
CA ILE A 12 -10.49 9.00 3.79
C ILE A 12 -10.58 7.92 4.86
N THR A 13 -9.53 7.11 5.05
CA THR A 13 -9.48 6.10 6.11
C THR A 13 -9.59 6.74 7.49
N ALA A 14 -8.84 7.80 7.75
CA ALA A 14 -8.92 8.53 9.01
C ALA A 14 -10.33 9.11 9.25
N ASN A 15 -10.99 9.63 8.23
CA ASN A 15 -12.35 10.16 8.31
C ASN A 15 -13.36 9.04 8.56
N ILE A 16 -13.25 7.90 7.85
CA ILE A 16 -14.13 6.74 8.05
C ILE A 16 -14.02 6.21 9.48
N LEU A 17 -12.79 6.04 10.00
CA LEU A 17 -12.57 5.53 11.35
C LEU A 17 -13.06 6.47 12.47
N ARG A 18 -13.19 7.78 12.20
CA ARG A 18 -13.74 8.75 13.15
C ARG A 18 -15.26 8.90 13.06
N HIS A 19 -15.86 8.45 11.96
CA HIS A 19 -17.27 8.70 11.71
C HIS A 19 -18.16 7.90 12.67
N LYS A 20 -19.01 8.63 13.39
CA LYS A 20 -20.01 8.05 14.30
C LYS A 20 -21.39 8.09 13.65
N ASP A 21 -22.18 7.08 13.93
CA ASP A 21 -23.57 7.04 13.54
C ASP A 21 -24.46 7.87 14.49
N LYS A 22 -25.77 7.89 14.21
CA LYS A 22 -26.76 8.61 15.02
C LYS A 22 -26.89 8.10 16.47
N THR A 23 -26.39 6.91 16.78
CA THR A 23 -26.41 6.31 18.12
C THR A 23 -25.12 6.53 18.90
N GLY A 24 -24.13 7.24 18.32
CA GLY A 24 -22.83 7.53 18.93
C GLY A 24 -21.78 6.42 18.76
N GLY A 25 -22.13 5.27 18.19
CA GLY A 25 -21.20 4.19 17.84
C GLY A 25 -20.43 4.48 16.56
N TYR A 26 -19.29 3.84 16.35
CA TYR A 26 -18.53 3.98 15.10
C TYR A 26 -19.25 3.27 13.95
N LEU A 27 -19.49 4.01 12.86
CA LEU A 27 -20.22 3.46 11.70
C LEU A 27 -19.46 2.28 11.05
N ILE A 28 -18.13 2.28 11.12
CA ILE A 28 -17.30 1.19 10.56
C ILE A 28 -17.67 -0.19 11.15
N ASP A 29 -18.07 -0.25 12.42
CA ASP A 29 -18.46 -1.50 13.09
C ASP A 29 -19.79 -2.08 12.56
N LYS A 30 -20.55 -1.27 11.82
CA LYS A 30 -21.86 -1.64 11.24
C LYS A 30 -21.81 -1.89 9.73
N ILE A 31 -20.68 -1.62 9.10
CA ILE A 31 -20.50 -1.86 7.67
C ILE A 31 -20.24 -3.34 7.41
N LEU A 32 -20.77 -3.84 6.30
CA LEU A 32 -20.53 -5.21 5.87
C LEU A 32 -19.04 -5.49 5.76
N ASP A 33 -18.54 -6.45 6.55
CA ASP A 33 -17.17 -6.93 6.50
C ASP A 33 -17.00 -7.89 5.30
N ALA A 34 -17.00 -7.34 4.10
CA ALA A 34 -16.69 -8.05 2.87
C ALA A 34 -16.25 -7.06 1.79
N ALA A 35 -15.19 -7.35 1.08
CA ALA A 35 -14.68 -6.53 -0.02
C ALA A 35 -14.56 -7.35 -1.29
N GLY A 36 -15.08 -6.82 -2.40
CA GLY A 36 -14.90 -7.38 -3.74
C GLY A 36 -13.75 -6.71 -4.48
N GLN A 37 -13.48 -7.15 -5.70
CA GLN A 37 -12.49 -6.54 -6.59
C GLN A 37 -13.09 -6.25 -7.98
N LYS A 38 -12.55 -5.23 -8.66
CA LYS A 38 -12.97 -4.82 -10.00
C LYS A 38 -12.06 -5.35 -11.12
N GLY A 39 -11.03 -6.13 -10.75
CA GLY A 39 -10.14 -6.81 -11.71
C GLY A 39 -8.81 -6.12 -11.99
N THR A 40 -8.66 -4.81 -11.75
CA THR A 40 -7.41 -4.08 -12.08
C THR A 40 -6.18 -4.62 -11.32
N GLY A 41 -6.35 -4.92 -10.02
CA GLY A 41 -5.27 -5.54 -9.23
C GLY A 41 -4.89 -6.92 -9.76
N LYS A 42 -5.88 -7.75 -10.11
CA LYS A 42 -5.66 -9.05 -10.75
C LYS A 42 -4.86 -8.91 -12.04
N TRP A 43 -5.26 -8.00 -12.93
CA TRP A 43 -4.54 -7.76 -14.18
C TRP A 43 -3.10 -7.31 -13.95
N SER A 44 -2.86 -6.43 -12.97
CA SER A 44 -1.51 -6.00 -12.62
C SER A 44 -0.63 -7.18 -12.19
N VAL A 45 -1.18 -8.10 -11.39
CA VAL A 45 -0.44 -9.30 -10.92
C VAL A 45 -0.15 -10.25 -12.09
N ILE A 46 -1.12 -10.51 -12.96
CA ILE A 46 -0.94 -11.37 -14.15
C ILE A 46 0.17 -10.80 -15.04
N ASN A 47 0.08 -9.51 -15.40
CA ASN A 47 1.10 -8.87 -16.25
C ASN A 47 2.49 -8.88 -15.59
N ALA A 48 2.57 -8.69 -14.28
CA ALA A 48 3.85 -8.78 -13.58
C ALA A 48 4.45 -10.19 -13.65
N MET A 49 3.63 -11.25 -13.52
CA MET A 49 4.07 -12.64 -13.66
C MET A 49 4.54 -12.94 -15.08
N GLU A 50 3.81 -12.48 -16.10
CA GLU A 50 4.20 -12.62 -17.52
C GLU A 50 5.53 -11.92 -17.84
N LEU A 51 5.79 -10.78 -17.21
CA LEU A 51 7.02 -10.01 -17.33
C LEU A 51 8.17 -10.52 -16.45
N GLY A 52 7.92 -11.53 -15.59
CA GLY A 52 8.90 -12.04 -14.63
C GLY A 52 9.23 -11.05 -13.51
N MET A 53 8.29 -10.16 -13.12
CA MET A 53 8.51 -9.12 -12.12
C MET A 53 7.84 -9.44 -10.79
N PRO A 54 8.53 -9.24 -9.64
CA PRO A 54 7.94 -9.44 -8.33
C PRO A 54 6.96 -8.28 -8.00
N LEU A 55 5.70 -8.61 -7.75
CA LEU A 55 4.64 -7.67 -7.37
C LEU A 55 3.95 -8.13 -6.07
N GLY A 56 4.73 -8.59 -5.09
CA GLY A 56 4.24 -9.31 -3.91
C GLY A 56 3.20 -8.55 -3.09
N LEU A 57 3.40 -7.25 -2.80
CA LEU A 57 2.44 -6.48 -2.00
C LEU A 57 1.08 -6.30 -2.69
N ILE A 58 1.08 -6.03 -3.99
CA ILE A 58 -0.18 -5.91 -4.76
C ILE A 58 -0.85 -7.27 -4.89
N ALA A 59 -0.09 -8.35 -5.11
CA ALA A 59 -0.60 -9.72 -5.14
C ALA A 59 -1.26 -10.09 -3.81
N THR A 60 -0.59 -9.84 -2.69
CA THR A 60 -1.15 -10.05 -1.35
C THR A 60 -2.46 -9.28 -1.17
N ALA A 61 -2.50 -8.00 -1.56
CA ALA A 61 -3.73 -7.20 -1.47
C ALA A 61 -4.88 -7.79 -2.32
N VAL A 62 -4.59 -8.36 -3.49
CA VAL A 62 -5.59 -9.05 -4.34
C VAL A 62 -6.12 -10.30 -3.64
N PHE A 63 -5.26 -11.12 -3.05
CA PHE A 63 -5.65 -12.34 -2.33
C PHE A 63 -6.44 -12.02 -1.06
N GLU A 64 -6.02 -11.02 -0.28
CA GLU A 64 -6.75 -10.57 0.92
C GLU A 64 -8.16 -10.08 0.57
N ARG A 65 -8.34 -9.39 -0.56
CA ARG A 65 -9.68 -9.01 -1.03
C ARG A 65 -10.51 -10.23 -1.43
N SER A 66 -9.89 -11.24 -2.02
CA SER A 66 -10.57 -12.49 -2.38
C SER A 66 -10.98 -13.26 -1.12
N LEU A 67 -10.13 -13.30 -0.10
CA LEU A 67 -10.44 -13.89 1.21
C LEU A 67 -11.54 -13.07 1.91
N SER A 68 -11.47 -11.76 1.89
CA SER A 68 -12.49 -10.87 2.47
C SER A 68 -13.89 -11.11 1.86
N ALA A 69 -13.97 -11.39 0.56
CA ALA A 69 -15.24 -11.70 -0.11
C ALA A 69 -15.89 -13.01 0.40
N GLN A 70 -15.13 -13.93 0.99
CA GLN A 70 -15.60 -15.23 1.48
C GLN A 70 -16.10 -15.15 2.93
N LYS A 71 -17.01 -14.21 3.24
CA LYS A 71 -17.42 -13.92 4.61
C LYS A 71 -18.00 -15.13 5.34
N ASP A 72 -18.83 -15.92 4.69
CA ASP A 72 -19.47 -17.08 5.34
C ASP A 72 -18.43 -18.15 5.70
N LEU A 73 -17.46 -18.41 4.82
CA LEU A 73 -16.37 -19.32 5.10
C LEU A 73 -15.51 -18.82 6.28
N ARG A 74 -15.17 -17.52 6.29
CA ARG A 74 -14.43 -16.90 7.41
C ARG A 74 -15.19 -17.03 8.73
N ARG A 75 -16.52 -16.85 8.73
CA ARG A 75 -17.37 -17.02 9.91
C ARG A 75 -17.44 -18.48 10.39
N LEU A 76 -17.50 -19.43 9.47
CA LEU A 76 -17.44 -20.85 9.83
C LEU A 76 -16.09 -21.21 10.44
N ALA A 77 -15.00 -20.79 9.82
CA ALA A 77 -13.65 -21.03 10.33
C ALA A 77 -13.44 -20.41 11.72
N SER A 78 -13.87 -19.16 11.94
CA SER A 78 -13.71 -18.50 13.24
C SER A 78 -14.47 -19.18 14.39
N LYS A 79 -15.54 -19.92 14.10
CA LYS A 79 -16.26 -20.73 15.10
C LYS A 79 -15.51 -22.02 15.46
N GLN A 80 -14.74 -22.54 14.51
CA GLN A 80 -14.01 -23.81 14.68
C GLN A 80 -12.61 -23.58 15.27
N PHE A 81 -11.95 -22.53 14.84
CA PHE A 81 -10.59 -22.18 15.24
C PHE A 81 -10.64 -20.93 16.11
N GLN A 82 -10.87 -21.13 17.40
CA GLN A 82 -10.83 -20.01 18.37
C GLN A 82 -9.37 -19.57 18.53
N CYS A 83 -9.01 -18.44 17.95
CA CYS A 83 -7.72 -17.81 18.26
C CYS A 83 -7.73 -17.31 19.72
N GLN A 84 -6.70 -17.69 20.48
CA GLN A 84 -6.47 -17.08 21.78
C GLN A 84 -6.25 -15.58 21.61
N HIS A 85 -6.87 -14.80 22.47
CA HIS A 85 -6.87 -13.35 22.41
C HIS A 85 -5.45 -12.76 22.31
N THR A 86 -5.31 -11.78 21.47
CA THR A 86 -4.14 -10.93 21.35
C THR A 86 -3.72 -10.38 22.72
N GLN A 87 -2.42 -10.36 22.97
CA GLN A 87 -1.85 -9.76 24.17
C GLN A 87 -2.28 -8.29 24.30
N PRO A 88 -2.55 -7.80 25.52
CA PRO A 88 -2.92 -6.39 25.70
C PRO A 88 -1.80 -5.46 25.21
N ILE A 89 -2.20 -4.39 24.54
CA ILE A 89 -1.27 -3.37 24.04
C ILE A 89 -0.81 -2.51 25.21
N TYR A 90 0.40 -2.75 25.70
CA TYR A 90 0.95 -2.02 26.85
C TYR A 90 1.44 -0.62 26.49
N ASN A 91 1.97 -0.41 25.29
CA ASN A 91 2.50 0.89 24.84
C ASN A 91 1.85 1.35 23.53
N LYS A 92 0.75 2.09 23.65
CA LYS A 92 0.01 2.61 22.49
C LYS A 92 0.83 3.58 21.64
N ALA A 93 1.70 4.39 22.25
CA ALA A 93 2.50 5.37 21.53
C ALA A 93 3.55 4.67 20.66
N GLU A 94 4.19 3.64 21.18
CA GLU A 94 5.13 2.82 20.44
C GLU A 94 4.45 2.04 19.31
N LEU A 95 3.30 1.43 19.59
CA LEU A 95 2.51 0.76 18.55
C LEU A 95 2.16 1.71 17.41
N VAL A 96 1.70 2.92 17.70
CA VAL A 96 1.37 3.92 16.66
C VAL A 96 2.60 4.29 15.84
N LYS A 97 3.78 4.42 16.47
CA LYS A 97 5.05 4.67 15.79
C LYS A 97 5.43 3.50 14.87
N ASN A 98 5.25 2.27 15.33
CA ASN A 98 5.57 1.07 14.55
C ASN A 98 4.59 0.92 13.37
N ILE A 99 3.28 1.15 13.58
CA ILE A 99 2.28 1.20 12.50
C ILE A 99 2.65 2.27 11.46
N PHE A 100 3.06 3.46 11.88
CA PHE A 100 3.53 4.50 10.96
C PHE A 100 4.69 3.99 10.10
N SER A 101 5.71 3.39 10.74
CA SER A 101 6.90 2.89 10.04
C SER A 101 6.55 1.78 9.06
N ALA A 102 5.76 0.80 9.47
CA ALA A 102 5.36 -0.31 8.62
C ALA A 102 4.48 0.16 7.46
N LEU A 103 3.50 1.01 7.72
CA LEU A 103 2.59 1.52 6.69
C LEU A 103 3.34 2.37 5.66
N TYR A 104 4.25 3.23 6.11
CA TYR A 104 5.02 4.08 5.19
C TYR A 104 6.01 3.24 4.36
N ALA A 105 6.74 2.33 4.98
CA ALA A 105 7.63 1.41 4.28
C ALA A 105 6.87 0.57 3.23
N SER A 106 5.74 -0.02 3.61
CA SER A 106 4.90 -0.82 2.70
C SER A 106 4.38 0.02 1.52
N LYS A 107 4.02 1.28 1.75
CA LYS A 107 3.63 2.20 0.66
C LYS A 107 4.80 2.42 -0.30
N LEU A 108 5.99 2.76 0.21
CA LEU A 108 7.17 2.96 -0.65
C LEU A 108 7.50 1.71 -1.47
N VAL A 109 7.46 0.53 -0.85
CA VAL A 109 7.70 -0.75 -1.53
C VAL A 109 6.64 -1.03 -2.59
N SER A 110 5.35 -0.78 -2.30
CA SER A 110 4.26 -0.99 -3.28
C SER A 110 4.44 -0.13 -4.53
N TYR A 111 4.78 1.15 -4.37
CA TYR A 111 5.05 2.03 -5.51
C TYR A 111 6.30 1.61 -6.26
N ALA A 112 7.37 1.24 -5.54
CA ALA A 112 8.59 0.77 -6.17
C ALA A 112 8.36 -0.50 -7.01
N GLN A 113 7.57 -1.44 -6.52
CA GLN A 113 7.17 -2.64 -7.27
C GLN A 113 6.36 -2.25 -8.53
N GLY A 114 5.39 -1.33 -8.40
CA GLY A 114 4.59 -0.87 -9.53
C GLY A 114 5.44 -0.17 -10.60
N PHE A 115 6.34 0.73 -10.23
CA PHE A 115 7.25 1.39 -11.17
C PHE A 115 8.24 0.43 -11.81
N ALA A 116 8.69 -0.61 -11.09
CA ALA A 116 9.54 -1.65 -11.65
C ALA A 116 8.82 -2.46 -12.75
N VAL A 117 7.53 -2.79 -12.54
CA VAL A 117 6.71 -3.42 -13.58
C VAL A 117 6.52 -2.51 -14.80
N LEU A 118 6.25 -1.21 -14.58
CA LEU A 118 6.13 -0.23 -15.68
C LEU A 118 7.43 -0.13 -16.48
N GLN A 119 8.58 -0.05 -15.80
CA GLN A 119 9.89 -0.02 -16.47
C GLN A 119 10.10 -1.29 -17.28
N ARG A 120 9.85 -2.46 -16.71
CA ARG A 120 10.00 -3.74 -17.39
C ARG A 120 9.09 -3.87 -18.61
N ALA A 121 7.83 -3.42 -18.50
CA ALA A 121 6.90 -3.39 -19.62
C ALA A 121 7.38 -2.42 -20.70
N SER A 122 7.86 -1.24 -20.31
CA SER A 122 8.43 -0.25 -21.23
C SER A 122 9.57 -0.84 -22.07
N ASP A 123 10.47 -1.59 -21.40
CA ASP A 123 11.60 -2.23 -22.07
C ASP A 123 11.15 -3.42 -22.96
N ALA A 124 10.19 -4.23 -22.48
CA ALA A 124 9.73 -5.41 -23.21
C ALA A 124 8.90 -5.08 -24.46
N PHE A 125 8.18 -3.96 -24.44
CA PHE A 125 7.26 -3.55 -25.52
C PHE A 125 7.72 -2.29 -26.26
N ASP A 126 8.92 -1.79 -25.97
CA ASP A 126 9.52 -0.61 -26.61
C ASP A 126 8.64 0.65 -26.50
N TRP A 127 8.01 0.85 -25.33
CA TRP A 127 7.09 1.98 -25.12
C TRP A 127 7.77 3.30 -24.76
N HIS A 128 9.02 3.28 -24.35
CA HIS A 128 9.80 4.48 -23.95
C HIS A 128 9.07 5.34 -22.91
N LEU A 129 8.50 4.70 -21.87
CA LEU A 129 7.72 5.41 -20.84
C LEU A 129 8.57 6.42 -20.08
N ASP A 130 8.06 7.64 -19.95
CA ASP A 130 8.58 8.63 -19.01
C ASP A 130 7.98 8.41 -17.61
N LEU A 131 8.72 7.69 -16.76
CA LEU A 131 8.27 7.33 -15.41
C LEU A 131 8.13 8.55 -14.51
N ALA A 132 8.91 9.62 -14.73
CA ALA A 132 8.78 10.86 -13.98
C ALA A 132 7.45 11.55 -14.30
N SER A 133 7.08 11.64 -15.57
CA SER A 133 5.79 12.18 -16.01
C SER A 133 4.62 11.35 -15.49
N ILE A 134 4.73 10.01 -15.46
CA ILE A 134 3.72 9.13 -14.87
C ILE A 134 3.54 9.44 -13.37
N ALA A 135 4.64 9.57 -12.62
CA ALA A 135 4.58 9.92 -11.20
C ALA A 135 3.90 11.28 -10.98
N ARG A 136 4.20 12.28 -11.81
CA ARG A 136 3.55 13.60 -11.75
C ARG A 136 2.06 13.53 -12.06
N MET A 137 1.67 12.75 -13.07
CA MET A 137 0.26 12.57 -13.43
C MET A 137 -0.55 12.00 -12.26
N TRP A 138 0.04 11.10 -11.46
CA TRP A 138 -0.65 10.48 -10.32
C TRP A 138 -0.79 11.39 -9.10
N ARG A 139 -0.24 12.60 -9.10
CA ARG A 139 -0.36 13.57 -7.99
C ARG A 139 -1.74 14.19 -7.85
N GLY A 140 -2.53 14.21 -8.91
CA GLY A 140 -3.86 14.83 -8.94
C GLY A 140 -4.88 13.97 -9.66
N GLY A 141 -6.15 14.06 -9.26
CA GLY A 141 -7.25 13.31 -9.90
C GLY A 141 -7.16 11.78 -9.75
N CYS A 142 -6.29 11.26 -8.90
CA CYS A 142 -6.00 9.84 -8.77
C CYS A 142 -6.17 9.38 -7.33
N ILE A 143 -6.74 8.17 -7.13
CA ILE A 143 -6.93 7.55 -5.80
C ILE A 143 -5.58 7.32 -5.09
N ILE A 144 -4.52 7.02 -5.86
CA ILE A 144 -3.19 6.76 -5.32
C ILE A 144 -2.35 8.03 -5.10
N ARG A 145 -2.93 9.24 -5.23
CA ARG A 145 -2.20 10.48 -4.96
C ARG A 145 -1.56 10.48 -3.57
N SER A 146 -0.28 10.85 -3.52
CA SER A 146 0.53 10.87 -2.29
C SER A 146 1.63 11.92 -2.42
N VAL A 147 2.10 12.47 -1.28
CA VAL A 147 3.17 13.50 -1.27
C VAL A 147 4.45 12.99 -1.92
N PHE A 148 4.87 11.75 -1.64
CA PHE A 148 6.13 11.21 -2.14
C PHE A 148 6.15 10.90 -3.66
N LEU A 149 5.07 11.12 -4.38
CA LEU A 149 5.08 11.06 -5.86
C LEU A 149 6.01 12.15 -6.47
N ASN A 150 6.21 13.26 -5.75
CA ASN A 150 7.22 14.25 -6.16
C ASN A 150 8.64 13.67 -6.06
N ASP A 151 8.93 12.95 -4.99
CA ASP A 151 10.24 12.33 -4.76
C ASP A 151 10.49 11.20 -5.76
N ILE A 152 9.44 10.46 -6.16
CA ILE A 152 9.51 9.46 -7.24
C ILE A 152 9.85 10.14 -8.57
N ALA A 153 9.16 11.24 -8.92
CA ALA A 153 9.43 11.98 -10.15
C ALA A 153 10.89 12.49 -10.17
N ALA A 154 11.32 13.10 -9.07
CA ALA A 154 12.69 13.60 -8.93
C ALA A 154 13.74 12.49 -9.06
N ALA A 155 13.49 11.30 -8.52
CA ALA A 155 14.38 10.14 -8.64
C ALA A 155 14.56 9.70 -10.10
N PHE A 156 13.48 9.70 -10.89
CA PHE A 156 13.54 9.31 -12.31
C PHE A 156 14.04 10.44 -13.24
N GLU A 157 14.12 11.69 -12.75
CA GLU A 157 14.73 12.83 -13.46
C GLU A 157 16.22 13.00 -13.18
N ALA A 158 16.72 12.36 -12.13
CA ALA A 158 18.13 12.44 -11.79
C ALA A 158 18.99 11.95 -12.97
N PRO A 159 20.18 12.55 -13.18
CA PRO A 159 21.11 12.12 -14.24
C PRO A 159 21.43 10.63 -14.16
N ASP A 160 21.65 10.13 -12.94
CA ASP A 160 21.86 8.71 -12.64
C ASP A 160 20.51 8.07 -12.26
N LYS A 161 19.70 7.76 -13.27
CA LYS A 161 18.41 7.10 -13.06
C LYS A 161 18.58 5.78 -12.29
N PRO A 162 17.79 5.55 -11.21
CA PRO A 162 17.94 4.34 -10.42
C PRO A 162 17.43 3.13 -11.19
N LYS A 163 18.16 2.01 -11.15
CA LYS A 163 17.71 0.73 -11.70
C LYS A 163 16.45 0.20 -10.97
N HIS A 164 16.23 0.63 -9.76
CA HIS A 164 15.06 0.32 -8.95
C HIS A 164 14.81 1.47 -7.99
N LEU A 165 13.57 1.91 -7.81
CA LEU A 165 13.22 3.10 -7.04
C LEU A 165 13.78 3.07 -5.60
N LEU A 166 13.75 1.91 -4.93
CA LEU A 166 14.29 1.78 -3.56
C LEU A 166 15.82 1.96 -3.47
N LEU A 167 16.54 1.94 -4.59
CA LEU A 167 17.99 2.19 -4.64
C LEU A 167 18.30 3.68 -4.79
N ALA A 168 17.33 4.51 -5.17
CA ALA A 168 17.52 5.95 -5.20
C ALA A 168 17.86 6.48 -3.79
N PRO A 169 18.80 7.44 -3.66
CA PRO A 169 19.33 7.87 -2.36
C PRO A 169 18.24 8.21 -1.34
N TYR A 170 17.24 8.99 -1.72
CA TYR A 170 16.13 9.38 -0.86
C TYR A 170 15.37 8.14 -0.32
N PHE A 171 14.91 7.24 -1.19
CA PHE A 171 14.11 6.08 -0.78
C PHE A 171 14.90 5.07 0.03
N ARG A 172 16.19 4.90 -0.29
CA ARG A 172 17.08 4.03 0.47
C ARG A 172 17.23 4.50 1.92
N GLU A 173 17.44 5.79 2.13
CA GLU A 173 17.56 6.34 3.48
C GLU A 173 16.21 6.31 4.22
N GLU A 174 15.11 6.62 3.56
CA GLU A 174 13.79 6.49 4.16
C GLU A 174 13.53 5.06 4.66
N ILE A 175 13.73 4.05 3.82
CA ILE A 175 13.52 2.64 4.22
C ILE A 175 14.41 2.27 5.40
N LYS A 176 15.68 2.67 5.43
CA LYS A 176 16.58 2.39 6.57
C LYS A 176 16.02 2.92 7.89
N THR A 177 15.47 4.13 7.91
CA THR A 177 14.90 4.72 9.13
C THR A 177 13.65 4.01 9.61
N LEU A 178 12.93 3.32 8.73
CA LEU A 178 11.67 2.65 9.02
C LEU A 178 11.82 1.19 9.45
N LEU A 179 12.98 0.56 9.15
CA LEU A 179 13.18 -0.88 9.34
C LEU A 179 12.93 -1.36 10.77
N SER A 180 13.37 -0.61 11.78
CA SER A 180 13.21 -1.00 13.19
C SER A 180 11.72 -1.11 13.56
N GLY A 181 10.95 -0.04 13.33
CA GLY A 181 9.52 -0.03 13.63
C GLY A 181 8.72 -1.02 12.76
N TRP A 182 9.14 -1.23 11.51
CA TRP A 182 8.51 -2.21 10.62
C TRP A 182 8.69 -3.65 11.13
N LYS A 183 9.88 -4.00 11.60
CA LYS A 183 10.17 -5.33 12.16
C LYS A 183 9.49 -5.62 13.51
N SER A 184 9.08 -4.57 14.21
CA SER A 184 8.43 -4.68 15.52
C SER A 184 6.91 -4.90 15.45
N LEU A 185 6.31 -4.93 14.26
CA LEU A 185 4.92 -5.28 13.97
C LEU A 185 4.79 -6.71 13.49
#